data_8a8bb668ec129723b3e53732fe38a454
#
_entry.id   8a8bb668ec129723b3e53732fe38a454
#
_cell.length_a   1.000
_cell.length_b   1.000
_cell.length_c   1.000
_cell.angle_alpha   90.00
_cell.angle_beta   90.00
_cell.angle_gamma   90.00
#
_symmetry.space_group_name_H-M   'P 1'
#
loop_
_entity.id
_entity.type
_entity.pdbx_description
1 polymer ?
#
loop_
_entity_poly.entity_id
_entity_poly.type
_entity_poly.pdbx_seq_one_letter_code
_entity_poly.pdbx_strand_id
1 'polypeptide(L)'
;MFPKANKCLLQDVLGIGVAAGPLARDQPEPGAVFGEPGPPVLAGMGIVHAVIIKGANPRAGFVCRQTHTGQPPFNRQSSCETPPPLLIPSQMPTPLNERPANGFFRSLIRWFDADHIPEGVEALQNSPKRVDWLRSIPFIILHLICFAVIWVGVSPIAVWTAVGLYFFRMFAITGFLHRYFSHKTYSTSRGFQFVMAVWAALAVQRGALWWACTHRHHHKHSDEEDDKHSPVVDGFWWSHVGWITAKRNFPTDYSKIADLAKYPELVFLNRFDVLIPLLAGGVIYGAGAWLGAAGYDTNGPQLLVWGIISTVVLFHGTGCINSLAHVFGTKRFKTTGDESRNSLILTLITLGEGWHNNHHRYQATTKQGFYWWEFDPTYYGLKVMSWMGLIWGLKGVPASVYEEAERTKAEAPVSRA
;
A
#
# COMPACT_ATOMS: atom_id res chain seq x y z
N MET A 1 18.61 1.96 34.25
CA MET A 1 18.18 1.06 35.32
C MET A 1 16.65 0.98 35.26
N PHE A 2 16.11 0.00 34.55
CA PHE A 2 14.66 -0.25 34.47
C PHE A 2 14.37 -1.62 35.08
N PRO A 3 13.36 -1.78 35.92
CA PRO A 3 13.08 -3.04 36.60
C PRO A 3 12.47 -4.09 35.65
N LYS A 4 12.80 -5.34 35.89
CA LYS A 4 12.29 -6.53 35.21
C LYS A 4 10.77 -6.59 35.32
N ALA A 5 10.08 -6.59 34.20
CA ALA A 5 8.64 -6.79 34.12
C ALA A 5 8.28 -8.22 34.57
N ASN A 6 7.35 -8.31 35.52
CA ASN A 6 6.86 -9.52 36.15
C ASN A 6 6.07 -10.38 35.15
N LYS A 7 6.48 -11.65 35.02
CA LYS A 7 5.80 -12.68 34.21
C LYS A 7 4.39 -13.06 34.70
N CYS A 8 3.99 -12.61 35.89
CA CYS A 8 2.68 -12.99 36.51
C CYS A 8 1.48 -12.18 36.04
N LEU A 9 1.69 -11.02 35.35
CA LEU A 9 0.53 -10.16 35.01
C LEU A 9 -0.26 -10.63 33.79
N LEU A 10 0.29 -11.55 32.99
CA LEU A 10 -0.38 -12.05 31.77
C LEU A 10 -1.34 -13.25 32.02
N GLN A 11 -1.17 -13.94 33.15
CA GLN A 11 -2.03 -15.09 33.48
C GLN A 11 -3.40 -14.68 34.04
N ASP A 12 -3.49 -13.56 34.72
CA ASP A 12 -4.74 -13.12 35.38
C ASP A 12 -5.71 -12.38 34.44
N VAL A 13 -5.27 -11.97 33.24
CA VAL A 13 -6.10 -11.20 32.30
C VAL A 13 -6.72 -12.05 31.19
N LEU A 14 -6.19 -13.23 30.88
CA LEU A 14 -6.63 -14.02 29.72
C LEU A 14 -7.26 -15.39 30.01
N GLY A 15 -7.33 -15.83 31.26
CA GLY A 15 -8.11 -17.03 31.64
C GLY A 15 -7.76 -18.33 30.87
N ILE A 16 -6.52 -18.49 30.36
CA ILE A 16 -6.12 -19.68 29.58
C ILE A 16 -5.22 -20.56 30.44
N GLY A 17 -5.80 -21.63 30.97
CA GLY A 17 -5.09 -22.68 31.68
C GLY A 17 -4.28 -23.55 30.68
N VAL A 18 -2.95 -23.59 30.85
CA VAL A 18 -2.07 -24.53 30.13
C VAL A 18 -1.87 -25.76 31.02
N ALA A 19 -2.46 -26.89 30.64
CA ALA A 19 -2.18 -28.19 31.25
C ALA A 19 -0.85 -28.72 30.69
N ALA A 20 0.10 -29.00 31.59
CA ALA A 20 1.36 -29.66 31.29
C ALA A 20 1.15 -31.18 31.38
N GLY A 21 1.35 -31.92 30.29
CA GLY A 21 1.45 -33.35 30.23
C GLY A 21 2.89 -33.79 29.92
N PRO A 22 3.35 -34.96 30.40
CA PRO A 22 4.77 -35.32 30.41
C PRO A 22 5.27 -35.90 29.08
N LEU A 23 6.55 -35.65 28.83
CA LEU A 23 7.37 -36.16 27.74
C LEU A 23 7.55 -37.70 27.85
N ALA A 24 7.18 -38.42 26.78
CA ALA A 24 7.68 -39.76 26.52
C ALA A 24 8.66 -39.71 25.32
N ARG A 25 9.88 -40.18 25.57
CA ARG A 25 10.85 -40.54 24.54
C ARG A 25 10.52 -41.92 24.04
N ASP A 26 10.51 -42.11 22.73
CA ASP A 26 10.88 -43.37 22.10
C ASP A 26 11.37 -43.14 20.68
N GLN A 27 12.62 -43.62 20.44
CA GLN A 27 13.18 -43.83 19.10
C GLN A 27 12.83 -45.27 18.65
N PRO A 28 12.77 -45.54 17.36
CA PRO A 28 13.13 -46.84 16.84
C PRO A 28 14.25 -46.76 15.79
N GLU A 29 15.10 -47.75 15.90
CA GLU A 29 16.19 -48.17 15.05
C GLU A 29 15.73 -48.81 13.70
N PRO A 30 16.69 -49.09 12.76
CA PRO A 30 16.42 -49.19 11.31
C PRO A 30 16.33 -50.63 10.81
N GLY A 31 15.67 -50.80 9.65
CA GLY A 31 15.91 -51.98 8.82
C GLY A 31 14.64 -52.62 8.23
N ALA A 32 14.48 -52.48 6.91
CA ALA A 32 14.07 -53.57 6.03
C ALA A 32 14.08 -53.13 4.55
N VAL A 33 14.83 -53.87 3.78
CA VAL A 33 14.97 -53.89 2.32
C VAL A 33 13.75 -54.65 1.73
N PHE A 34 13.29 -54.24 0.52
CA PHE A 34 12.60 -54.98 -0.58
C PHE A 34 11.72 -53.95 -1.29
N GLY A 35 11.76 -53.77 -2.58
CA GLY A 35 11.77 -54.56 -3.73
C GLY A 35 11.36 -53.63 -4.88
N GLU A 36 11.99 -53.69 -6.01
CA GLU A 36 11.66 -52.94 -7.23
C GLU A 36 10.33 -53.44 -7.85
N PRO A 37 9.60 -52.55 -8.52
CA PRO A 37 8.78 -52.89 -9.65
C PRO A 37 9.17 -52.15 -10.93
N GLY A 38 9.03 -52.81 -12.04
CA GLY A 38 9.43 -52.48 -13.37
C GLY A 38 8.77 -51.25 -14.01
N PRO A 39 9.12 -50.96 -15.28
CA PRO A 39 9.08 -49.63 -15.88
C PRO A 39 7.69 -49.18 -16.32
N PRO A 40 7.37 -47.90 -16.18
CA PRO A 40 6.21 -47.32 -16.85
C PRO A 40 6.59 -46.71 -18.23
N VAL A 41 5.62 -46.80 -19.07
CA VAL A 41 5.45 -46.38 -20.42
C VAL A 41 5.89 -44.94 -20.70
N LEU A 42 6.66 -44.74 -21.75
CA LEU A 42 7.10 -43.48 -22.36
C LEU A 42 5.90 -42.56 -22.72
N ALA A 43 5.88 -41.39 -22.14
CA ALA A 43 5.17 -40.23 -22.66
C ALA A 43 6.21 -39.19 -23.09
N GLY A 44 6.16 -38.77 -24.35
CA GLY A 44 7.20 -38.05 -25.06
C GLY A 44 7.58 -36.68 -24.48
N MET A 45 8.83 -36.51 -24.15
CA MET A 45 9.48 -35.22 -23.91
C MET A 45 9.96 -34.63 -25.25
N GLY A 46 9.31 -33.56 -25.71
CA GLY A 46 9.78 -32.74 -26.81
C GLY A 46 11.01 -31.90 -26.40
N ILE A 47 12.12 -32.13 -27.10
CA ILE A 47 13.35 -31.35 -26.91
C ILE A 47 13.19 -29.98 -27.57
N VAL A 48 13.39 -28.92 -26.80
CA VAL A 48 13.42 -27.54 -27.29
C VAL A 48 14.85 -27.17 -27.63
N HIS A 49 15.16 -26.98 -28.93
CA HIS A 49 16.41 -26.40 -29.39
C HIS A 49 16.28 -24.88 -29.51
N ALA A 50 17.11 -24.15 -28.78
CA ALA A 50 17.24 -22.70 -28.93
C ALA A 50 18.31 -22.38 -29.96
N VAL A 51 17.95 -21.69 -31.04
CA VAL A 51 18.88 -21.14 -32.02
C VAL A 51 19.19 -19.70 -31.68
N ILE A 52 20.44 -19.42 -31.32
CA ILE A 52 20.95 -18.08 -31.06
C ILE A 52 21.41 -17.45 -32.38
N ILE A 53 20.71 -16.45 -32.85
CA ILE A 53 21.16 -15.61 -33.97
C ILE A 53 21.99 -14.45 -33.41
N LYS A 54 23.28 -14.43 -33.68
CA LYS A 54 24.17 -13.28 -33.38
C LYS A 54 23.91 -12.18 -34.39
N GLY A 55 23.48 -11.01 -33.93
CA GLY A 55 23.50 -9.80 -34.75
C GLY A 55 22.25 -8.93 -34.72
N ALA A 56 21.58 -8.76 -33.58
CA ALA A 56 20.54 -7.75 -33.46
C ALA A 56 20.53 -7.16 -32.03
N ASN A 57 20.34 -5.85 -31.97
CA ASN A 57 20.28 -4.92 -30.86
C ASN A 57 19.59 -5.49 -29.60
N PRO A 58 20.13 -5.32 -28.37
CA PRO A 58 19.70 -6.05 -27.15
C PRO A 58 18.41 -5.54 -26.48
N ARG A 59 17.48 -4.93 -27.20
CA ARG A 59 16.24 -4.37 -26.62
C ARG A 59 14.93 -4.98 -27.09
N ALA A 60 14.95 -6.08 -27.85
CA ALA A 60 13.71 -6.76 -28.24
C ALA A 60 13.89 -8.28 -28.18
N GLY A 61 13.49 -8.89 -27.07
CA GLY A 61 13.42 -10.34 -26.94
C GLY A 61 12.09 -10.87 -27.48
N PHE A 62 12.10 -11.44 -28.67
CA PHE A 62 10.97 -12.20 -29.20
C PHE A 62 11.23 -13.70 -29.02
N VAL A 63 10.31 -14.42 -28.40
CA VAL A 63 10.26 -15.88 -28.36
C VAL A 63 9.22 -16.34 -29.36
N CYS A 64 9.65 -16.90 -30.47
CA CYS A 64 8.77 -17.53 -31.44
C CYS A 64 8.71 -19.05 -31.17
N ARG A 65 7.52 -19.58 -30.89
CA ARG A 65 7.26 -20.99 -30.65
C ARG A 65 6.84 -21.63 -32.00
N GLN A 66 7.68 -22.43 -32.62
CA GLN A 66 7.27 -23.30 -33.73
C GLN A 66 6.95 -24.70 -33.18
N THR A 67 5.73 -25.15 -33.44
CA THR A 67 5.33 -26.56 -33.29
C THR A 67 5.38 -27.20 -34.68
N HIS A 68 6.27 -28.17 -34.86
CA HIS A 68 6.28 -29.00 -36.05
C HIS A 68 5.23 -30.13 -35.91
N THR A 69 4.14 -30.01 -36.66
CA THR A 69 3.35 -31.18 -37.11
C THR A 69 3.47 -31.25 -38.60
N GLY A 70 3.94 -32.40 -39.11
CA GLY A 70 4.22 -32.62 -40.51
C GLY A 70 2.96 -32.66 -41.39
N GLN A 71 2.81 -31.67 -42.24
CA GLN A 71 2.03 -31.73 -43.49
C GLN A 71 2.59 -30.72 -44.52
N PRO A 72 2.39 -30.91 -45.82
CA PRO A 72 3.14 -30.23 -46.88
C PRO A 72 2.65 -28.81 -47.18
N PRO A 73 3.39 -28.00 -47.95
CA PRO A 73 3.30 -26.55 -47.94
C PRO A 73 2.07 -26.03 -48.70
N PHE A 74 1.21 -25.33 -48.00
CA PHE A 74 0.22 -24.45 -48.59
C PHE A 74 0.66 -22.99 -48.40
N ASN A 75 0.81 -22.29 -49.49
CA ASN A 75 1.22 -20.91 -49.60
C ASN A 75 0.16 -20.00 -48.91
N ARG A 76 0.44 -19.51 -47.72
CA ARG A 76 -0.30 -18.39 -47.10
C ARG A 76 0.69 -17.34 -46.64
N GLN A 77 0.65 -16.21 -47.32
CA GLN A 77 1.15 -14.95 -46.76
C GLN A 77 0.35 -14.63 -45.51
N SER A 78 0.92 -14.91 -44.33
CA SER A 78 0.40 -14.41 -43.06
C SER A 78 0.92 -13.00 -42.84
N SER A 79 0.08 -12.00 -43.08
CA SER A 79 0.28 -10.66 -42.57
C SER A 79 0.27 -10.72 -41.05
N CYS A 80 1.42 -10.51 -40.40
CA CYS A 80 1.49 -10.22 -38.97
C CYS A 80 0.91 -8.82 -38.74
N GLU A 81 -0.36 -8.73 -38.41
CA GLU A 81 -0.90 -7.52 -37.86
C GLU A 81 -0.31 -7.32 -36.45
N THR A 82 0.51 -6.29 -36.29
CA THR A 82 0.92 -5.81 -34.98
C THR A 82 -0.34 -5.29 -34.26
N PRO A 83 -0.58 -5.68 -32.99
CA PRO A 83 -1.69 -5.10 -32.24
C PRO A 83 -1.49 -3.58 -32.17
N PRO A 84 -2.58 -2.78 -32.27
CA PRO A 84 -2.48 -1.33 -32.19
C PRO A 84 -1.79 -0.93 -30.88
N PRO A 85 -0.91 0.08 -30.90
CA PRO A 85 -0.26 0.57 -29.69
C PRO A 85 -1.33 1.03 -28.71
N LEU A 86 -1.26 0.56 -27.48
CA LEU A 86 -2.08 1.03 -26.37
C LEU A 86 -1.88 2.55 -26.28
N LEU A 87 -2.93 3.32 -26.53
CA LEU A 87 -2.94 4.77 -26.33
C LEU A 87 -2.71 5.05 -24.85
N ILE A 88 -1.48 5.40 -24.50
CA ILE A 88 -1.13 5.94 -23.20
C ILE A 88 -1.83 7.31 -23.12
N PRO A 89 -2.48 7.69 -21.99
CA PRO A 89 -3.17 8.97 -21.86
C PRO A 89 -2.33 10.22 -22.18
N SER A 90 -1.00 10.10 -22.23
CA SER A 90 -0.07 11.15 -22.65
C SER A 90 -0.09 11.49 -24.14
N GLN A 91 -0.79 10.70 -24.98
CA GLN A 91 -0.94 10.96 -26.43
C GLN A 91 -2.31 11.52 -26.80
N MET A 92 -3.12 11.95 -25.84
CA MET A 92 -4.27 12.77 -26.18
C MET A 92 -3.78 14.10 -26.79
N PRO A 93 -4.41 14.58 -27.90
CA PRO A 93 -4.03 15.81 -28.53
C PRO A 93 -4.02 16.94 -27.50
N THR A 94 -2.94 17.70 -27.50
CA THR A 94 -2.80 18.93 -26.70
C THR A 94 -4.02 19.80 -26.94
N PRO A 95 -4.75 20.23 -25.90
CA PRO A 95 -5.89 21.13 -26.09
C PRO A 95 -5.41 22.41 -26.76
N LEU A 96 -6.14 22.80 -27.78
CA LEU A 96 -5.96 24.04 -28.52
C LEU A 96 -5.78 25.21 -27.55
N ASN A 97 -4.71 25.96 -27.77
CA ASN A 97 -4.34 27.30 -27.35
C ASN A 97 -5.40 28.05 -26.50
N GLU A 98 -5.60 27.59 -25.24
CA GLU A 98 -6.45 28.32 -24.31
C GLU A 98 -5.64 29.48 -23.72
N ARG A 99 -6.21 30.68 -23.83
CA ARG A 99 -5.69 31.90 -23.17
C ARG A 99 -5.42 31.59 -21.69
N PRO A 100 -4.37 32.15 -21.08
CA PRO A 100 -4.02 31.86 -19.69
C PRO A 100 -5.17 32.30 -18.77
N ALA A 101 -6.05 31.36 -18.41
CA ALA A 101 -7.00 31.59 -17.35
C ALA A 101 -6.24 31.97 -16.07
N ASN A 102 -6.75 32.94 -15.30
CA ASN A 102 -6.15 33.43 -14.06
C ASN A 102 -5.74 32.25 -13.16
N GLY A 103 -4.55 32.30 -12.57
CA GLY A 103 -3.94 31.20 -11.81
C GLY A 103 -4.84 30.63 -10.71
N PHE A 104 -5.73 31.45 -10.15
CA PHE A 104 -6.74 31.06 -9.17
C PHE A 104 -7.74 30.03 -9.72
N PHE A 105 -8.38 30.27 -10.88
CA PHE A 105 -9.35 29.34 -11.46
C PHE A 105 -8.70 27.99 -11.86
N ARG A 106 -7.47 28.01 -12.36
CA ARG A 106 -6.72 26.78 -12.66
C ARG A 106 -6.45 25.97 -11.40
N SER A 107 -6.18 26.63 -10.29
CA SER A 107 -5.98 25.94 -9.01
C SER A 107 -7.28 25.34 -8.48
N LEU A 108 -8.43 25.97 -8.68
CA LEU A 108 -9.74 25.41 -8.33
C LEU A 108 -10.02 24.13 -9.13
N ILE A 109 -9.77 24.13 -10.45
CA ILE A 109 -9.93 22.92 -11.26
C ILE A 109 -9.09 21.77 -10.70
N ARG A 110 -7.86 22.05 -10.28
CA ARG A 110 -6.94 21.05 -9.70
C ARG A 110 -7.40 20.47 -8.37
N TRP A 111 -8.33 21.10 -7.67
CA TRP A 111 -8.90 20.51 -6.44
C TRP A 111 -9.88 19.37 -6.77
N PHE A 112 -10.42 19.33 -7.98
CA PHE A 112 -11.40 18.35 -8.43
C PHE A 112 -10.86 17.41 -9.51
N ASP A 113 -9.85 17.83 -10.27
CA ASP A 113 -9.22 17.08 -11.35
C ASP A 113 -7.72 17.00 -11.11
N ALA A 114 -7.27 15.87 -10.57
CA ALA A 114 -5.87 15.64 -10.22
C ALA A 114 -4.96 15.52 -11.46
N ASP A 115 -5.51 15.23 -12.63
CA ASP A 115 -4.76 15.12 -13.88
C ASP A 115 -4.74 16.44 -14.69
N HIS A 116 -5.41 17.50 -14.18
CA HIS A 116 -5.30 18.82 -14.80
C HIS A 116 -3.94 19.46 -14.50
N ILE A 117 -2.93 19.15 -15.31
CA ILE A 117 -1.53 19.56 -15.17
C ILE A 117 -1.08 20.27 -16.46
N PRO A 118 -1.51 21.51 -16.70
CA PRO A 118 -1.17 22.23 -17.93
C PRO A 118 0.31 22.51 -18.10
N GLU A 119 1.10 22.52 -17.01
CA GLU A 119 2.57 22.69 -17.05
C GLU A 119 3.30 21.42 -17.49
N GLY A 120 2.62 20.27 -17.48
CA GLY A 120 3.22 18.96 -17.69
C GLY A 120 3.79 18.34 -16.42
N VAL A 121 3.80 17.00 -16.38
CA VAL A 121 4.25 16.22 -15.21
C VAL A 121 5.71 16.50 -14.89
N GLU A 122 6.59 16.48 -15.88
CA GLU A 122 8.03 16.69 -15.72
C GLU A 122 8.35 18.09 -15.16
N ALA A 123 7.69 19.12 -15.67
CA ALA A 123 7.89 20.50 -15.18
C ALA A 123 7.51 20.64 -13.70
N LEU A 124 6.44 19.98 -13.26
CA LEU A 124 6.07 19.98 -11.84
C LEU A 124 7.03 19.17 -10.98
N GLN A 125 7.45 17.97 -11.44
CA GLN A 125 8.41 17.14 -10.71
C GLN A 125 9.76 17.83 -10.48
N ASN A 126 10.18 18.65 -11.44
CA ASN A 126 11.40 19.47 -11.36
C ASN A 126 11.22 20.77 -10.55
N SER A 127 10.02 21.08 -10.06
CA SER A 127 9.80 22.27 -9.24
C SER A 127 10.45 22.14 -7.84
N PRO A 128 10.79 23.25 -7.17
CA PRO A 128 11.41 23.23 -5.84
C PRO A 128 10.56 22.48 -4.79
N LYS A 129 11.23 21.93 -3.78
CA LYS A 129 10.60 21.37 -2.55
C LYS A 129 9.99 22.52 -1.72
N ARG A 130 8.81 23.02 -2.11
CA ARG A 130 8.10 24.12 -1.44
C ARG A 130 6.61 23.83 -1.35
N VAL A 131 5.99 24.28 -0.25
CA VAL A 131 4.54 24.20 -0.04
C VAL A 131 3.80 25.02 -1.09
N ASP A 132 2.81 24.44 -1.75
CA ASP A 132 1.82 25.14 -2.58
C ASP A 132 0.63 25.54 -1.72
N TRP A 133 0.68 26.75 -1.18
CA TRP A 133 -0.34 27.24 -0.24
C TRP A 133 -1.75 27.22 -0.82
N LEU A 134 -1.92 27.57 -2.09
CA LEU A 134 -3.22 27.62 -2.74
C LEU A 134 -3.82 26.20 -2.89
N ARG A 135 -3.00 25.22 -3.25
CA ARG A 135 -3.41 23.83 -3.35
C ARG A 135 -3.64 23.18 -1.97
N SER A 136 -2.98 23.69 -0.94
CA SER A 136 -3.11 23.20 0.43
C SER A 136 -4.37 23.72 1.17
N ILE A 137 -5.10 24.68 0.58
CA ILE A 137 -6.29 25.26 1.22
C ILE A 137 -7.31 24.16 1.65
N PRO A 138 -7.71 23.16 0.82
CA PRO A 138 -8.64 22.13 1.26
C PRO A 138 -8.12 21.34 2.48
N PHE A 139 -6.84 21.05 2.51
CA PHE A 139 -6.19 20.38 3.64
C PHE A 139 -6.25 21.24 4.91
N ILE A 140 -5.96 22.54 4.81
CA ILE A 140 -6.06 23.50 5.92
C ILE A 140 -7.50 23.59 6.41
N ILE A 141 -8.47 23.69 5.48
CA ILE A 141 -9.90 23.76 5.82
C ILE A 141 -10.35 22.55 6.62
N LEU A 142 -9.91 21.31 6.25
CA LEU A 142 -10.23 20.10 7.01
C LEU A 142 -9.75 20.21 8.47
N HIS A 143 -8.57 20.76 8.71
CA HIS A 143 -8.05 20.97 10.08
C HIS A 143 -8.86 22.04 10.83
N LEU A 144 -9.22 23.12 10.16
CA LEU A 144 -10.04 24.19 10.77
C LEU A 144 -11.45 23.71 11.13
N ILE A 145 -12.06 22.85 10.29
CA ILE A 145 -13.38 22.27 10.60
C ILE A 145 -13.36 21.42 11.87
N CYS A 146 -12.23 20.84 12.26
CA CYS A 146 -12.14 20.10 13.53
C CYS A 146 -12.52 20.96 14.75
N PHE A 147 -12.27 22.27 14.71
CA PHE A 147 -12.70 23.18 15.78
C PHE A 147 -14.22 23.35 15.87
N ALA A 148 -14.97 22.97 14.82
CA ALA A 148 -16.43 23.00 14.88
C ALA A 148 -17.02 22.01 15.92
N VAL A 149 -16.20 21.11 16.46
CA VAL A 149 -16.57 20.25 17.60
C VAL A 149 -17.10 21.07 18.81
N ILE A 150 -16.62 22.30 18.97
CA ILE A 150 -17.05 23.21 20.05
C ILE A 150 -18.55 23.53 19.93
N TRP A 151 -19.08 23.60 18.71
CA TRP A 151 -20.50 23.94 18.45
C TRP A 151 -21.38 22.71 18.28
N VAL A 152 -20.87 21.64 17.64
CA VAL A 152 -21.68 20.43 17.40
C VAL A 152 -21.69 19.49 18.62
N GLY A 153 -20.78 19.71 19.58
CA GLY A 153 -20.67 18.90 20.80
C GLY A 153 -20.14 17.50 20.60
N VAL A 154 -20.29 16.69 21.64
CA VAL A 154 -19.77 15.32 21.74
C VAL A 154 -20.91 14.39 22.14
N SER A 155 -21.03 13.25 21.45
CA SER A 155 -21.89 12.13 21.85
C SER A 155 -21.14 10.80 21.72
N PRO A 156 -21.52 9.75 22.46
CA PRO A 156 -20.93 8.42 22.31
C PRO A 156 -21.00 7.90 20.87
N ILE A 157 -22.13 8.14 20.19
CA ILE A 157 -22.34 7.75 18.80
C ILE A 157 -21.32 8.43 17.89
N ALA A 158 -21.10 9.73 18.04
CA ALA A 158 -20.16 10.49 17.23
C ALA A 158 -18.70 10.03 17.45
N VAL A 159 -18.31 9.80 18.71
CA VAL A 159 -16.97 9.30 19.06
C VAL A 159 -16.73 7.91 18.49
N TRP A 160 -17.64 6.96 18.70
CA TRP A 160 -17.48 5.61 18.19
C TRP A 160 -17.55 5.53 16.66
N THR A 161 -18.34 6.40 16.01
CA THR A 161 -18.33 6.56 14.57
C THR A 161 -16.96 7.03 14.09
N ALA A 162 -16.37 8.03 14.73
CA ALA A 162 -15.05 8.52 14.36
C ALA A 162 -13.95 7.44 14.55
N VAL A 163 -13.98 6.70 15.66
CA VAL A 163 -13.05 5.59 15.92
C VAL A 163 -13.23 4.47 14.90
N GLY A 164 -14.47 4.06 14.63
CA GLY A 164 -14.77 3.03 13.62
C GLY A 164 -14.31 3.44 12.21
N LEU A 165 -14.59 4.69 11.80
CA LEU A 165 -14.11 5.24 10.54
C LEU A 165 -12.59 5.32 10.45
N TYR A 166 -11.90 5.59 11.55
CA TYR A 166 -10.43 5.58 11.59
C TYR A 166 -9.89 4.21 11.22
N PHE A 167 -10.27 3.16 11.95
CA PHE A 167 -9.75 1.82 11.72
C PHE A 167 -10.21 1.22 10.40
N PHE A 168 -11.47 1.48 10.00
CA PHE A 168 -11.99 1.06 8.70
C PHE A 168 -11.17 1.62 7.53
N ARG A 169 -10.80 2.90 7.59
CA ARG A 169 -10.00 3.56 6.55
C ARG A 169 -8.51 3.25 6.68
N MET A 170 -7.98 3.12 7.90
CA MET A 170 -6.59 2.68 8.11
C MET A 170 -6.37 1.29 7.50
N PHE A 171 -7.31 0.37 7.67
CA PHE A 171 -7.25 -0.94 7.03
C PHE A 171 -7.18 -0.84 5.49
N ALA A 172 -7.93 0.09 4.88
CA ALA A 172 -7.87 0.29 3.43
C ALA A 172 -6.53 0.88 2.97
N ILE A 173 -5.92 1.78 3.74
CA ILE A 173 -4.56 2.28 3.45
C ILE A 173 -3.57 1.12 3.49
N THR A 174 -3.54 0.40 4.58
CA THR A 174 -2.52 -0.60 4.87
C THR A 174 -2.71 -1.88 4.04
N GLY A 175 -3.95 -2.36 3.94
CA GLY A 175 -4.29 -3.58 3.19
C GLY A 175 -4.33 -3.37 1.69
N PHE A 176 -4.91 -2.25 1.23
CA PHE A 176 -5.17 -2.05 -0.20
C PHE A 176 -4.15 -1.12 -0.86
N LEU A 177 -4.03 0.14 -0.42
CA LEU A 177 -3.08 1.06 -1.06
C LEU A 177 -1.65 0.54 -0.95
N HIS A 178 -1.25 0.10 0.22
CA HIS A 178 0.10 -0.35 0.49
C HIS A 178 0.35 -1.76 -0.03
N ARG A 179 -0.29 -2.78 0.55
CA ARG A 179 0.05 -4.18 0.28
C ARG A 179 -0.43 -4.68 -1.09
N TYR A 180 -1.55 -4.13 -1.63
CA TYR A 180 -2.04 -4.53 -2.94
C TYR A 180 -1.59 -3.60 -4.06
N PHE A 181 -2.02 -2.33 -4.08
CA PHE A 181 -1.75 -1.43 -5.21
C PHE A 181 -0.26 -1.13 -5.36
N SER A 182 0.49 -0.99 -4.26
CA SER A 182 1.92 -0.71 -4.32
C SER A 182 2.75 -1.97 -4.53
N HIS A 183 2.58 -3.00 -3.69
CA HIS A 183 3.49 -4.15 -3.62
C HIS A 183 2.97 -5.45 -4.25
N LYS A 184 1.67 -5.53 -4.59
CA LYS A 184 1.06 -6.73 -5.18
C LYS A 184 1.36 -8.00 -4.39
N THR A 185 1.21 -7.93 -3.08
CA THR A 185 1.52 -9.04 -2.18
C THR A 185 0.48 -10.15 -2.22
N TYR A 186 -0.66 -9.92 -2.86
CA TYR A 186 -1.73 -10.88 -3.12
C TYR A 186 -2.48 -10.53 -4.42
N SER A 187 -3.43 -11.38 -4.81
CA SER A 187 -4.25 -11.21 -6.01
C SER A 187 -5.73 -11.07 -5.69
N THR A 188 -6.49 -10.48 -6.59
CA THR A 188 -7.95 -10.34 -6.49
C THR A 188 -8.60 -10.23 -7.87
N SER A 189 -9.95 -10.29 -7.92
CA SER A 189 -10.71 -10.02 -9.13
C SER A 189 -10.71 -8.52 -9.48
N ARG A 190 -10.93 -8.19 -10.77
CA ARG A 190 -11.05 -6.78 -11.21
C ARG A 190 -12.19 -6.04 -10.51
N GLY A 191 -13.33 -6.72 -10.31
CA GLY A 191 -14.46 -6.13 -9.59
C GLY A 191 -14.11 -5.79 -8.14
N PHE A 192 -13.45 -6.70 -7.44
CA PHE A 192 -13.05 -6.43 -6.05
C PHE A 192 -11.87 -5.44 -5.97
N GLN A 193 -10.98 -5.39 -6.97
CA GLN A 193 -9.97 -4.34 -7.11
C GLN A 193 -10.61 -2.94 -7.13
N PHE A 194 -11.71 -2.79 -7.89
CA PHE A 194 -12.47 -1.54 -7.91
C PHE A 194 -13.07 -1.21 -6.54
N VAL A 195 -13.68 -2.17 -5.86
CA VAL A 195 -14.20 -1.99 -4.49
C VAL A 195 -13.10 -1.55 -3.53
N MET A 196 -11.92 -2.18 -3.59
CA MET A 196 -10.76 -1.79 -2.77
C MET A 196 -10.30 -0.35 -3.08
N ALA A 197 -10.31 0.08 -4.34
CA ALA A 197 -9.95 1.44 -4.73
C ALA A 197 -10.96 2.48 -4.19
N VAL A 198 -12.27 2.18 -4.29
CA VAL A 198 -13.33 3.02 -3.71
C VAL A 198 -13.20 3.09 -2.19
N TRP A 199 -12.99 1.96 -1.52
CA TRP A 199 -12.81 1.94 -0.06
C TRP A 199 -11.56 2.73 0.36
N ALA A 200 -10.44 2.58 -0.36
CA ALA A 200 -9.22 3.33 -0.09
C ALA A 200 -9.40 4.85 -0.30
N ALA A 201 -10.19 5.27 -1.29
CA ALA A 201 -10.49 6.68 -1.53
C ALA A 201 -11.19 7.36 -0.34
N LEU A 202 -11.93 6.60 0.50
CA LEU A 202 -12.52 7.10 1.75
C LEU A 202 -11.48 7.61 2.76
N ALA A 203 -10.21 7.21 2.62
CA ALA A 203 -9.13 7.66 3.48
C ALA A 203 -8.67 9.10 3.22
N VAL A 204 -9.13 9.73 2.13
CA VAL A 204 -8.79 11.11 1.74
C VAL A 204 -7.27 11.30 1.57
N GLN A 205 -6.58 10.27 1.05
CA GLN A 205 -5.13 10.28 0.82
C GLN A 205 -4.79 10.16 -0.67
N ARG A 206 -5.50 10.92 -1.50
CA ARG A 206 -5.38 10.90 -2.94
C ARG A 206 -5.89 9.58 -3.55
N GLY A 207 -5.68 9.41 -4.87
CA GLY A 207 -6.07 8.21 -5.59
C GLY A 207 -5.10 7.04 -5.42
N ALA A 208 -5.59 5.81 -5.62
CA ALA A 208 -4.78 4.59 -5.46
C ALA A 208 -3.59 4.53 -6.41
N LEU A 209 -3.70 5.12 -7.60
CA LEU A 209 -2.61 5.16 -8.58
C LEU A 209 -1.52 6.14 -8.17
N TRP A 210 -1.89 7.33 -7.71
CA TRP A 210 -0.95 8.29 -7.16
C TRP A 210 -0.20 7.72 -5.95
N TRP A 211 -0.94 7.06 -5.07
CA TRP A 211 -0.36 6.45 -3.86
C TRP A 211 0.66 5.36 -4.23
N ALA A 212 0.29 4.43 -5.12
CA ALA A 212 1.17 3.36 -5.58
C ALA A 212 2.41 3.91 -6.30
N CYS A 213 2.25 4.92 -7.17
CA CYS A 213 3.36 5.57 -7.86
C CYS A 213 4.35 6.21 -6.87
N THR A 214 3.82 6.93 -5.88
CA THR A 214 4.63 7.62 -4.87
C THR A 214 5.34 6.64 -3.95
N HIS A 215 4.65 5.61 -3.49
CA HIS A 215 5.20 4.61 -2.57
C HIS A 215 6.27 3.71 -3.23
N ARG A 216 6.05 3.29 -4.49
CA ARG A 216 7.08 2.57 -5.26
C ARG A 216 8.32 3.42 -5.51
N HIS A 217 8.14 4.74 -5.67
CA HIS A 217 9.26 5.67 -5.79
C HIS A 217 10.03 5.79 -4.47
N HIS A 218 9.34 5.90 -3.33
CA HIS A 218 9.94 5.91 -2.01
C HIS A 218 10.80 4.64 -1.79
N HIS A 219 10.28 3.44 -2.01
CA HIS A 219 11.08 2.23 -1.85
C HIS A 219 12.31 2.12 -2.77
N LYS A 220 12.27 2.79 -3.92
CA LYS A 220 13.43 2.82 -4.83
C LYS A 220 14.50 3.79 -4.37
N HIS A 221 14.12 4.87 -3.68
CA HIS A 221 14.98 5.99 -3.29
C HIS A 221 14.89 6.29 -1.80
N SER A 222 14.54 5.29 -0.98
CA SER A 222 14.32 5.46 0.46
C SER A 222 15.53 6.09 1.13
N ASP A 223 15.29 7.21 1.82
CA ASP A 223 16.29 8.05 2.51
C ASP A 223 17.41 8.62 1.61
N GLU A 224 17.20 8.61 0.29
CA GLU A 224 18.04 9.32 -0.67
C GLU A 224 17.51 10.74 -0.96
N GLU A 225 18.27 11.56 -1.68
CA GLU A 225 17.90 12.95 -2.01
C GLU A 225 16.61 13.03 -2.85
N ASP A 226 16.33 11.99 -3.67
CA ASP A 226 15.13 11.88 -4.49
C ASP A 226 13.92 11.33 -3.73
N ASP A 227 14.06 10.90 -2.48
CA ASP A 227 12.93 10.53 -1.66
C ASP A 227 12.01 11.74 -1.45
N LYS A 228 10.71 11.49 -1.61
CA LYS A 228 9.71 12.56 -1.49
C LYS A 228 9.45 12.99 -0.05
N HIS A 229 9.70 12.10 0.89
CA HIS A 229 9.29 12.29 2.30
C HIS A 229 10.26 11.67 3.32
N SER A 230 11.55 11.60 3.01
CA SER A 230 12.54 11.13 3.98
C SER A 230 12.67 12.10 5.16
N PRO A 231 12.49 11.64 6.42
CA PRO A 231 12.76 12.46 7.59
C PRO A 231 14.27 12.62 7.85
N VAL A 232 15.08 11.74 7.28
CA VAL A 232 16.55 11.77 7.38
C VAL A 232 17.12 12.89 6.53
N VAL A 233 16.58 13.08 5.33
CA VAL A 233 17.05 14.10 4.35
C VAL A 233 16.39 15.46 4.59
N ASP A 234 15.05 15.46 4.69
CA ASP A 234 14.28 16.72 4.66
C ASP A 234 13.70 17.10 6.05
N GLY A 235 13.91 16.26 7.06
CA GLY A 235 13.45 16.50 8.43
C GLY A 235 11.97 16.13 8.69
N PHE A 236 11.60 16.16 9.97
CA PHE A 236 10.29 15.69 10.45
C PHE A 236 9.10 16.39 9.79
N TRP A 237 9.07 17.73 9.78
CA TRP A 237 7.89 18.46 9.30
C TRP A 237 7.65 18.32 7.81
N TRP A 238 8.71 18.24 7.03
CA TRP A 238 8.59 17.95 5.61
C TRP A 238 8.03 16.55 5.38
N SER A 239 8.61 15.56 6.01
CA SER A 239 8.21 14.17 5.89
C SER A 239 6.79 13.90 6.40
N HIS A 240 6.37 14.59 7.46
CA HIS A 240 5.04 14.41 8.04
C HIS A 240 3.92 15.07 7.22
N VAL A 241 4.11 16.31 6.75
CA VAL A 241 3.08 17.12 6.09
C VAL A 241 3.59 17.81 4.82
N GLY A 242 4.79 18.42 4.85
CA GLY A 242 5.25 19.33 3.80
C GLY A 242 5.26 18.70 2.41
N TRP A 243 5.67 17.45 2.30
CA TRP A 243 5.84 16.75 1.04
C TRP A 243 4.54 16.60 0.23
N ILE A 244 3.40 16.31 0.88
CA ILE A 244 2.09 16.12 0.22
C ILE A 244 1.51 17.45 -0.29
N THR A 245 1.95 18.57 0.30
CA THR A 245 1.51 19.91 -0.06
C THR A 245 2.35 20.53 -1.18
N ALA A 246 3.43 19.87 -1.60
CA ALA A 246 4.36 20.42 -2.61
C ALA A 246 3.90 20.12 -4.03
N LYS A 247 4.05 21.11 -4.94
CA LYS A 247 3.70 21.00 -6.37
C LYS A 247 4.35 19.78 -7.03
N ARG A 248 5.63 19.55 -6.75
CA ARG A 248 6.43 18.48 -7.35
C ARG A 248 5.89 17.07 -7.08
N ASN A 249 5.22 16.87 -5.96
CA ASN A 249 4.70 15.58 -5.53
C ASN A 249 3.24 15.35 -5.92
N PHE A 250 2.60 16.33 -6.51
CA PHE A 250 1.19 16.27 -6.90
C PHE A 250 0.91 15.37 -8.11
N PRO A 251 1.72 15.35 -9.19
CA PRO A 251 1.41 14.56 -10.37
C PRO A 251 1.43 13.05 -10.10
N THR A 252 0.53 12.33 -10.79
CA THR A 252 0.62 10.89 -10.95
C THR A 252 1.45 10.57 -12.18
N ASP A 253 2.58 9.89 -12.00
CA ASP A 253 3.39 9.40 -13.11
C ASP A 253 2.89 8.00 -13.53
N TYR A 254 1.99 7.97 -14.50
CA TYR A 254 1.37 6.73 -14.99
C TYR A 254 2.37 5.76 -15.61
N SER A 255 3.54 6.23 -16.07
CA SER A 255 4.58 5.36 -16.64
C SER A 255 5.17 4.40 -15.61
N LYS A 256 5.26 4.83 -14.34
CA LYS A 256 5.77 4.03 -13.22
C LYS A 256 4.79 2.98 -12.71
N ILE A 257 3.52 3.08 -13.13
CA ILE A 257 2.42 2.22 -12.68
C ILE A 257 1.58 1.70 -13.87
N ALA A 258 2.19 1.48 -15.03
CA ALA A 258 1.53 1.01 -16.24
C ALA A 258 0.70 -0.28 -16.03
N ASP A 259 1.10 -1.12 -15.08
CA ASP A 259 0.40 -2.32 -14.63
C ASP A 259 -0.98 -2.05 -14.00
N LEU A 260 -1.18 -0.86 -13.43
CA LEU A 260 -2.44 -0.39 -12.84
C LEU A 260 -3.17 0.61 -13.76
N ALA A 261 -2.43 1.44 -14.49
CA ALA A 261 -2.95 2.47 -15.39
C ALA A 261 -3.77 1.92 -16.58
N LYS A 262 -3.65 0.62 -16.86
CA LYS A 262 -4.48 -0.07 -17.87
C LYS A 262 -5.95 -0.22 -17.48
N TYR A 263 -6.32 0.05 -16.22
CA TYR A 263 -7.68 -0.04 -15.71
C TYR A 263 -8.34 1.34 -15.71
N PRO A 264 -9.26 1.65 -16.65
CA PRO A 264 -9.84 2.99 -16.79
C PRO A 264 -10.62 3.44 -15.54
N GLU A 265 -11.25 2.50 -14.83
CA GLU A 265 -11.94 2.78 -13.57
C GLU A 265 -11.00 3.25 -12.46
N LEU A 266 -9.77 2.73 -12.40
CA LEU A 266 -8.77 3.19 -11.45
C LEU A 266 -8.23 4.57 -11.84
N VAL A 267 -8.02 4.81 -13.14
CA VAL A 267 -7.63 6.12 -13.66
C VAL A 267 -8.70 7.16 -13.34
N PHE A 268 -9.98 6.84 -13.55
CA PHE A 268 -11.09 7.72 -13.20
C PHE A 268 -11.12 8.08 -11.71
N LEU A 269 -11.04 7.09 -10.82
CA LEU A 269 -11.02 7.31 -9.37
C LEU A 269 -9.78 8.10 -8.92
N ASN A 270 -8.64 7.89 -9.58
CA ASN A 270 -7.42 8.62 -9.29
C ASN A 270 -7.49 10.08 -9.74
N ARG A 271 -8.06 10.33 -10.91
CA ARG A 271 -8.26 11.66 -11.47
C ARG A 271 -9.23 12.50 -10.65
N PHE A 272 -10.35 11.90 -10.24
CA PHE A 272 -11.39 12.54 -9.44
C PHE A 272 -11.37 12.08 -7.99
N ASP A 273 -10.19 12.13 -7.37
CA ASP A 273 -9.91 11.56 -6.05
C ASP A 273 -10.71 12.20 -4.89
N VAL A 274 -11.31 13.36 -5.11
CA VAL A 274 -12.22 14.02 -4.15
C VAL A 274 -13.67 13.53 -4.22
N LEU A 275 -14.07 12.84 -5.30
CA LEU A 275 -15.46 12.44 -5.52
C LEU A 275 -15.99 11.53 -4.42
N ILE A 276 -15.26 10.45 -4.13
CA ILE A 276 -15.65 9.47 -3.10
C ILE A 276 -15.66 10.09 -1.70
N PRO A 277 -14.65 10.88 -1.27
CA PRO A 277 -14.71 11.64 -0.02
C PRO A 277 -15.93 12.55 0.12
N LEU A 278 -16.30 13.29 -0.92
CA LEU A 278 -17.46 14.18 -0.89
C LEU A 278 -18.78 13.40 -0.74
N LEU A 279 -18.94 12.31 -1.50
CA LEU A 279 -20.09 11.41 -1.37
C LEU A 279 -20.16 10.79 0.04
N ALA A 280 -19.04 10.36 0.58
CA ALA A 280 -18.97 9.80 1.94
C ALA A 280 -19.35 10.85 3.01
N GLY A 281 -18.92 12.10 2.84
CA GLY A 281 -19.35 13.21 3.71
C GLY A 281 -20.85 13.39 3.71
N GLY A 282 -21.48 13.35 2.53
CA GLY A 282 -22.93 13.39 2.38
C GLY A 282 -23.64 12.22 3.07
N VAL A 283 -23.10 11.00 2.92
CA VAL A 283 -23.63 9.79 3.59
C VAL A 283 -23.53 9.89 5.11
N ILE A 284 -22.39 10.32 5.63
CA ILE A 284 -22.17 10.49 7.08
C ILE A 284 -23.12 11.56 7.65
N TYR A 285 -23.27 12.69 6.94
CA TYR A 285 -24.23 13.73 7.33
C TYR A 285 -25.67 13.21 7.34
N GLY A 286 -26.08 12.52 6.26
CA GLY A 286 -27.42 11.94 6.14
C GLY A 286 -27.70 10.88 7.22
N ALA A 287 -26.73 10.02 7.52
CA ALA A 287 -26.84 9.04 8.61
C ALA A 287 -27.03 9.73 9.98
N GLY A 288 -26.29 10.79 10.27
CA GLY A 288 -26.47 11.58 11.49
C GLY A 288 -27.82 12.25 11.57
N ALA A 289 -28.29 12.84 10.48
CA ALA A 289 -29.62 13.45 10.40
C ALA A 289 -30.73 12.43 10.63
N TRP A 290 -30.63 11.25 10.02
CA TRP A 290 -31.57 10.16 10.20
C TRP A 290 -31.58 9.63 11.63
N LEU A 291 -30.41 9.41 12.24
CA LEU A 291 -30.29 8.98 13.64
C LEU A 291 -30.91 10.01 14.58
N GLY A 292 -30.65 11.31 14.39
CA GLY A 292 -31.25 12.37 15.20
C GLY A 292 -32.77 12.42 15.07
N ALA A 293 -33.31 12.25 13.86
CA ALA A 293 -34.75 12.16 13.63
C ALA A 293 -35.37 10.90 14.27
N ALA A 294 -34.59 9.81 14.40
CA ALA A 294 -34.99 8.59 15.11
C ALA A 294 -34.84 8.68 16.64
N GLY A 295 -34.47 9.83 17.20
CA GLY A 295 -34.37 10.08 18.64
C GLY A 295 -33.05 9.71 19.30
N TYR A 296 -32.02 9.41 18.52
CA TYR A 296 -30.68 9.18 19.06
C TYR A 296 -29.96 10.51 19.36
N ASP A 297 -29.05 10.49 20.37
CA ASP A 297 -28.25 11.66 20.76
C ASP A 297 -27.12 11.92 19.75
N THR A 298 -27.49 12.35 18.54
CA THR A 298 -26.60 12.78 17.48
C THR A 298 -27.35 13.55 16.38
N ASN A 299 -26.63 14.14 15.44
CA ASN A 299 -27.22 14.83 14.28
C ASN A 299 -26.25 14.86 13.09
N GLY A 300 -26.72 15.34 11.93
CA GLY A 300 -25.94 15.40 10.69
C GLY A 300 -24.64 16.20 10.83
N PRO A 301 -24.69 17.47 11.26
CA PRO A 301 -23.49 18.27 11.50
C PRO A 301 -22.49 17.62 12.46
N GLN A 302 -22.97 17.01 13.55
CA GLN A 302 -22.11 16.35 14.53
C GLN A 302 -21.36 15.17 13.93
N LEU A 303 -22.05 14.22 13.25
CA LEU A 303 -21.37 13.09 12.64
C LEU A 303 -20.43 13.51 11.52
N LEU A 304 -20.76 14.54 10.74
CA LEU A 304 -19.86 15.05 9.70
C LEU A 304 -18.57 15.62 10.31
N VAL A 305 -18.67 16.46 11.35
CA VAL A 305 -17.49 17.04 12.00
C VAL A 305 -16.62 15.95 12.62
N TRP A 306 -17.22 14.97 13.32
CA TRP A 306 -16.48 13.85 13.90
C TRP A 306 -15.88 12.93 12.83
N GLY A 307 -16.52 12.77 11.67
CA GLY A 307 -15.97 12.10 10.49
C GLY A 307 -14.75 12.83 9.94
N ILE A 308 -14.76 14.16 9.92
CA ILE A 308 -13.62 15.00 9.51
C ILE A 308 -12.48 14.93 10.56
N ILE A 309 -12.78 14.98 11.84
CA ILE A 309 -11.80 14.77 12.92
C ILE A 309 -11.10 13.42 12.72
N SER A 310 -11.88 12.35 12.50
CA SER A 310 -11.34 11.02 12.19
C SER A 310 -10.44 11.03 10.95
N THR A 311 -10.75 11.86 9.92
CA THR A 311 -9.93 11.99 8.71
C THR A 311 -8.59 12.66 8.99
N VAL A 312 -8.60 13.74 9.78
CA VAL A 312 -7.37 14.44 10.17
C VAL A 312 -6.49 13.57 11.04
N VAL A 313 -7.07 12.87 12.03
CA VAL A 313 -6.34 11.92 12.87
C VAL A 313 -5.75 10.77 12.04
N LEU A 314 -6.50 10.24 11.07
CA LEU A 314 -6.03 9.21 10.15
C LEU A 314 -4.83 9.70 9.30
N PHE A 315 -4.90 10.93 8.79
CA PHE A 315 -3.82 11.53 8.04
C PHE A 315 -2.53 11.61 8.86
N HIS A 316 -2.62 12.11 10.10
CA HIS A 316 -1.46 12.18 10.99
C HIS A 316 -0.97 10.80 11.43
N GLY A 317 -1.87 9.83 11.66
CA GLY A 317 -1.50 8.44 11.93
C GLY A 317 -0.66 7.83 10.80
N THR A 318 -1.06 8.04 9.54
CA THR A 318 -0.28 7.62 8.37
C THR A 318 1.01 8.43 8.24
N GLY A 319 0.95 9.75 8.45
CA GLY A 319 2.12 10.64 8.42
C GLY A 319 3.20 10.26 9.43
N CYS A 320 2.83 9.63 10.56
CA CYS A 320 3.78 9.10 11.53
C CYS A 320 4.66 7.97 10.95
N ILE A 321 4.17 7.20 9.99
CA ILE A 321 5.02 6.21 9.30
C ILE A 321 6.11 6.92 8.52
N ASN A 322 5.77 7.94 7.73
CA ASN A 322 6.74 8.69 6.95
C ASN A 322 7.77 9.41 7.83
N SER A 323 7.33 10.02 8.94
CA SER A 323 8.15 10.92 9.75
C SER A 323 8.88 10.24 10.92
N LEU A 324 8.38 9.13 11.43
CA LEU A 324 8.93 8.48 12.63
C LEU A 324 9.51 7.10 12.35
N ALA A 325 8.98 6.32 11.39
CA ALA A 325 9.40 4.95 11.19
C ALA A 325 10.83 4.80 10.61
N HIS A 326 11.45 5.91 10.16
CA HIS A 326 12.87 5.96 9.78
C HIS A 326 13.79 6.56 10.86
N VAL A 327 13.23 7.04 11.98
CA VAL A 327 13.99 7.69 13.06
C VAL A 327 13.82 7.00 14.40
N PHE A 328 12.62 6.44 14.65
CA PHE A 328 12.22 5.90 15.95
C PHE A 328 11.87 4.41 15.86
N GLY A 329 12.56 3.58 16.67
CA GLY A 329 12.32 2.15 16.75
C GLY A 329 13.59 1.33 16.65
N THR A 330 13.47 0.04 16.35
CA THR A 330 14.57 -0.93 16.28
C THR A 330 14.82 -1.37 14.85
N LYS A 331 16.09 -1.59 14.48
CA LYS A 331 16.49 -2.23 13.23
C LYS A 331 16.74 -3.71 13.47
N ARG A 332 16.06 -4.58 12.74
CA ARG A 332 16.33 -6.02 12.72
C ARG A 332 17.24 -6.38 11.56
N PHE A 333 16.97 -5.77 10.41
CA PHE A 333 17.73 -6.00 9.19
C PHE A 333 18.60 -4.78 8.86
N LYS A 334 19.79 -5.04 8.35
CA LYS A 334 20.62 -4.00 7.73
C LYS A 334 20.07 -3.72 6.35
N THR A 335 19.47 -2.56 6.18
CA THR A 335 19.00 -2.05 4.89
C THR A 335 20.02 -1.05 4.36
N THR A 336 20.46 -1.20 3.10
CA THR A 336 21.48 -0.32 2.52
C THR A 336 20.86 1.03 2.16
N GLY A 337 21.37 2.11 2.77
CA GLY A 337 20.89 3.47 2.51
C GLY A 337 19.55 3.83 3.17
N ASP A 338 18.90 2.91 3.87
CA ASP A 338 17.57 3.02 4.43
C ASP A 338 17.60 2.92 5.96
N GLU A 339 17.03 3.90 6.63
CA GLU A 339 16.98 4.01 8.09
C GLU A 339 15.69 3.46 8.72
N SER A 340 14.87 2.72 7.96
CA SER A 340 13.61 2.12 8.42
C SER A 340 13.76 1.33 9.73
N ARG A 341 12.74 1.43 10.60
CA ARG A 341 12.74 0.87 11.97
C ARG A 341 11.41 0.21 12.29
N ASN A 342 11.46 -0.79 13.15
CA ASN A 342 10.28 -1.46 13.72
C ASN A 342 9.84 -0.75 14.99
N SER A 343 8.55 -0.41 15.09
CA SER A 343 7.96 0.25 16.27
C SER A 343 6.58 -0.34 16.59
N LEU A 344 6.41 -0.90 17.78
CA LEU A 344 5.13 -1.43 18.24
C LEU A 344 4.06 -0.34 18.36
N ILE A 345 4.45 0.87 18.82
CA ILE A 345 3.52 1.99 18.96
C ILE A 345 2.94 2.37 17.59
N LEU A 346 3.80 2.52 16.58
CA LEU A 346 3.34 2.80 15.23
C LEU A 346 2.50 1.66 14.65
N THR A 347 2.85 0.40 14.98
CA THR A 347 2.06 -0.78 14.59
C THR A 347 0.62 -0.71 15.10
N LEU A 348 0.41 -0.34 16.36
CA LEU A 348 -0.92 -0.24 16.96
C LEU A 348 -1.75 0.87 16.32
N ILE A 349 -1.13 2.02 16.06
CA ILE A 349 -1.80 3.17 15.42
C ILE A 349 -2.16 2.84 13.96
N THR A 350 -1.29 2.14 13.23
CA THR A 350 -1.40 1.94 11.78
C THR A 350 -1.75 0.52 11.36
N LEU A 351 -2.24 -0.30 12.29
CA LEU A 351 -2.67 -1.69 12.02
C LEU A 351 -1.59 -2.58 11.40
N GLY A 352 -0.31 -2.35 11.73
CA GLY A 352 0.78 -3.24 11.31
C GLY A 352 1.93 -2.56 10.57
N GLU A 353 1.77 -1.33 10.05
CA GLU A 353 2.80 -0.66 9.26
C GLU A 353 4.04 -0.24 10.07
N GLY A 354 3.94 -0.27 11.40
CA GLY A 354 5.09 -0.04 12.28
C GLY A 354 6.16 -1.15 12.24
N TRP A 355 5.91 -2.31 11.62
CA TRP A 355 6.95 -3.31 11.28
C TRP A 355 7.73 -2.88 10.03
N HIS A 356 8.18 -1.66 10.01
CA HIS A 356 8.63 -0.95 8.82
C HIS A 356 10.00 -1.41 8.33
N ASN A 357 10.94 -1.74 9.23
CA ASN A 357 12.23 -2.32 8.84
C ASN A 357 12.08 -3.75 8.27
N ASN A 358 11.14 -4.55 8.80
CA ASN A 358 10.80 -5.84 8.19
C ASN A 358 10.28 -5.64 6.77
N HIS A 359 9.36 -4.68 6.59
CA HIS A 359 8.77 -4.35 5.31
C HIS A 359 9.80 -3.85 4.29
N HIS A 360 10.64 -2.89 4.67
CA HIS A 360 11.70 -2.37 3.79
C HIS A 360 12.72 -3.44 3.40
N ARG A 361 12.99 -4.40 4.29
CA ARG A 361 13.86 -5.53 3.95
C ARG A 361 13.22 -6.51 2.97
N TYR A 362 11.90 -6.78 3.08
CA TYR A 362 11.21 -7.71 2.21
C TYR A 362 9.78 -7.25 1.90
N GLN A 363 9.65 -6.41 0.89
CA GLN A 363 8.41 -5.74 0.48
C GLN A 363 7.37 -6.69 -0.12
N ALA A 364 7.80 -7.84 -0.62
CA ALA A 364 6.94 -8.74 -1.40
C ALA A 364 5.98 -9.59 -0.54
N THR A 365 6.09 -9.55 0.80
CA THR A 365 5.23 -10.32 1.70
C THR A 365 3.95 -9.57 2.06
N THR A 366 2.85 -10.33 2.24
CA THR A 366 1.59 -9.79 2.74
C THR A 366 1.64 -9.53 4.25
N LYS A 367 2.45 -10.29 5.00
CA LYS A 367 2.62 -10.16 6.44
C LYS A 367 3.84 -9.29 6.76
N GLN A 368 3.66 -8.17 7.45
CA GLN A 368 4.76 -7.30 7.85
C GLN A 368 5.33 -7.63 9.23
N GLY A 369 4.53 -8.11 10.15
CA GLY A 369 5.00 -8.74 11.38
C GLY A 369 5.50 -10.15 11.07
N PHE A 370 6.81 -10.36 10.87
CA PHE A 370 7.37 -11.62 10.39
C PHE A 370 7.20 -12.76 11.40
N TYR A 371 7.36 -12.48 12.69
CA TYR A 371 7.24 -13.46 13.76
C TYR A 371 5.82 -13.54 14.33
N TRP A 372 5.48 -14.59 15.05
CA TRP A 372 4.15 -14.80 15.62
C TRP A 372 3.77 -13.77 16.69
N TRP A 373 4.77 -13.21 17.40
CA TRP A 373 4.57 -12.16 18.42
C TRP A 373 4.52 -10.74 17.81
N GLU A 374 4.82 -10.59 16.53
CA GLU A 374 4.69 -9.33 15.80
C GLU A 374 3.27 -9.20 15.28
N PHE A 375 2.44 -8.60 16.11
CA PHE A 375 1.03 -8.42 15.83
C PHE A 375 0.81 -7.57 14.55
N ASP A 376 0.08 -8.10 13.58
CA ASP A 376 -0.22 -7.46 12.29
C ASP A 376 -1.71 -7.56 11.98
N PRO A 377 -2.53 -6.63 12.52
CA PRO A 377 -3.98 -6.65 12.34
C PRO A 377 -4.42 -6.65 10.88
N THR A 378 -3.73 -5.89 10.03
CA THR A 378 -4.03 -5.85 8.59
C THR A 378 -3.85 -7.22 7.95
N TYR A 379 -2.79 -7.94 8.27
CA TYR A 379 -2.59 -9.29 7.74
C TYR A 379 -3.73 -10.23 8.14
N TYR A 380 -4.17 -10.17 9.39
CA TYR A 380 -5.29 -11.01 9.85
C TYR A 380 -6.60 -10.66 9.14
N GLY A 381 -6.89 -9.36 8.93
CA GLY A 381 -8.03 -8.93 8.13
C GLY A 381 -7.96 -9.42 6.68
N LEU A 382 -6.80 -9.33 6.05
CA LEU A 382 -6.58 -9.86 4.69
C LEU A 382 -6.71 -11.39 4.65
N LYS A 383 -6.30 -12.10 5.70
CA LYS A 383 -6.50 -13.55 5.80
C LYS A 383 -7.97 -13.93 5.87
N VAL A 384 -8.77 -13.18 6.63
CA VAL A 384 -10.25 -13.36 6.65
C VAL A 384 -10.82 -13.12 5.26
N MET A 385 -10.43 -12.06 4.57
CA MET A 385 -10.88 -11.79 3.19
C MET A 385 -10.48 -12.90 2.21
N SER A 386 -9.32 -13.53 2.43
CA SER A 386 -8.88 -14.68 1.65
C SER A 386 -9.74 -15.91 1.91
N TRP A 387 -10.15 -16.17 3.14
CA TRP A 387 -11.10 -17.25 3.47
C TRP A 387 -12.49 -17.03 2.86
N MET A 388 -12.89 -15.76 2.71
CA MET A 388 -14.12 -15.38 2.01
C MET A 388 -14.01 -15.47 0.48
N GLY A 389 -12.82 -15.80 -0.08
CA GLY A 389 -12.61 -15.88 -1.53
C GLY A 389 -12.51 -14.51 -2.23
N LEU A 390 -12.43 -13.40 -1.51
CA LEU A 390 -12.33 -12.06 -2.07
C LEU A 390 -10.93 -11.77 -2.61
N ILE A 391 -9.92 -12.35 -1.98
CA ILE A 391 -8.50 -12.24 -2.36
C ILE A 391 -7.83 -13.61 -2.25
N TRP A 392 -6.70 -13.80 -2.94
CA TRP A 392 -5.94 -15.07 -2.94
C TRP A 392 -4.44 -14.85 -3.18
N GLY A 393 -3.66 -15.91 -2.98
CA GLY A 393 -2.22 -15.88 -3.25
C GLY A 393 -1.46 -14.94 -2.30
N LEU A 394 -1.83 -14.91 -1.00
CA LEU A 394 -1.12 -14.13 0.01
C LEU A 394 0.32 -14.63 0.13
N LYS A 395 1.28 -13.75 -0.18
CA LYS A 395 2.70 -14.08 -0.17
C LYS A 395 3.22 -14.13 1.26
N GLY A 396 3.85 -15.25 1.62
CA GLY A 396 4.50 -15.42 2.92
C GLY A 396 5.92 -14.87 2.98
N VAL A 397 6.52 -14.89 4.17
CA VAL A 397 7.91 -14.55 4.39
C VAL A 397 8.79 -15.76 4.04
N PRO A 398 9.79 -15.65 3.14
CA PRO A 398 10.71 -16.75 2.81
C PRO A 398 11.57 -17.15 4.01
N ALA A 399 11.96 -18.44 4.08
CA ALA A 399 12.84 -18.97 5.11
C ALA A 399 14.19 -18.21 5.18
N SER A 400 14.75 -17.84 4.03
CA SER A 400 16.01 -17.09 3.94
C SER A 400 16.00 -15.75 4.68
N VAL A 401 14.83 -15.11 4.82
CA VAL A 401 14.68 -13.85 5.58
C VAL A 401 14.82 -14.09 7.08
N TYR A 402 14.31 -15.22 7.58
CA TYR A 402 14.51 -15.61 8.98
C TYR A 402 15.98 -15.98 9.28
N GLU A 403 16.62 -16.72 8.37
CA GLU A 403 18.04 -17.07 8.48
C GLU A 403 18.94 -15.82 8.49
N GLU A 404 18.62 -14.81 7.68
CA GLU A 404 19.32 -13.53 7.68
C GLU A 404 19.14 -12.79 9.01
N ALA A 405 17.95 -12.77 9.57
CA ALA A 405 17.68 -12.12 10.86
C ALA A 405 18.51 -12.77 11.99
N GLU A 406 18.64 -14.10 12.01
CA GLU A 406 19.46 -14.80 12.99
C GLU A 406 20.96 -14.51 12.79
N ARG A 407 21.46 -14.45 11.56
CA ARG A 407 22.85 -14.06 11.27
C ARG A 407 23.13 -12.64 11.74
N THR A 408 22.27 -11.69 11.41
CA THR A 408 22.41 -10.28 11.84
C THR A 408 22.46 -10.15 13.36
N LYS A 409 21.64 -10.96 14.06
CA LYS A 409 21.63 -10.99 15.53
C LYS A 409 22.92 -11.58 16.11
N ALA A 410 23.48 -12.64 15.48
CA ALA A 410 24.73 -13.29 15.93
C ALA A 410 25.95 -12.37 15.69
N GLU A 411 25.93 -11.55 14.64
CA GLU A 411 27.00 -10.59 14.32
C GLU A 411 26.96 -9.31 15.17
N ALA A 412 25.83 -9.05 15.85
CA ALA A 412 25.72 -7.87 16.70
C ALA A 412 26.73 -7.99 17.87
N PRO A 413 27.55 -6.96 18.13
CA PRO A 413 28.49 -7.01 19.26
C PRO A 413 27.70 -7.22 20.54
N VAL A 414 28.13 -8.23 21.32
CA VAL A 414 27.58 -8.48 22.67
C VAL A 414 27.82 -7.21 23.48
N SER A 415 26.77 -6.42 23.69
CA SER A 415 26.83 -5.27 24.57
C SER A 415 27.18 -5.85 25.97
N ARG A 416 28.43 -5.69 26.39
CA ARG A 416 28.80 -5.96 27.79
C ARG A 416 27.96 -5.01 28.64
N ALA A 417 27.01 -5.59 29.38
CA ALA A 417 26.19 -4.93 30.36
C ALA A 417 27.01 -4.32 31.49
#